data_276ff0cbf346a2108102afafd485350c
#
_entry.id   276ff0cbf346a2108102afafd485350c
#
_cell.length_a   1.000
_cell.length_b   1.000
_cell.length_c   1.000
_cell.angle_alpha   90.00
_cell.angle_beta   90.00
_cell.angle_gamma   90.00
#
_symmetry.space_group_name_H-M   'P 1'
#
loop_
_entity.id
_entity.type
_entity.pdbx_description
1 polymer ?
#
loop_
_entity_poly.entity_id
_entity_poly.type
_entity_poly.pdbx_seq_one_letter_code
_entity_poly.pdbx_strand_id
1 'polypeptide(L)'
;DTALRRRFFFKEMLPNPDVLADVSVKGLSVSNLLTHMNKRIAVLYDREHTIGHAYFMPLKKNPTIKKLAEIFTNNIIPLLQEYFYEDYEKIRLILGNKFIAVNTVNSNDLFGQEDVDLDDGCSYEINYAAFDDIESYRSILNVKENEV
;
A
#
# COMPACT_ATOMS: atom_id res chain seq x y z
N ASP A 1 1.26 -12.94 18.41
CA ASP A 1 1.95 -11.79 18.96
C ASP A 1 2.90 -11.19 17.94
N THR A 2 2.68 -9.95 17.59
CA THR A 2 3.46 -9.24 16.55
C THR A 2 4.92 -9.10 16.94
N ALA A 3 5.21 -8.79 18.19
CA ALA A 3 6.58 -8.64 18.68
C ALA A 3 7.34 -9.95 18.61
N LEU A 4 6.67 -11.04 18.96
CA LEU A 4 7.26 -12.36 18.91
C LEU A 4 7.52 -12.80 17.46
N ARG A 5 6.58 -12.53 16.56
CA ARG A 5 6.78 -12.81 15.15
C ARG A 5 7.99 -12.11 14.60
N ARG A 6 8.17 -10.83 14.93
CA ARG A 6 9.33 -10.07 14.45
C ARG A 6 10.65 -10.64 14.95
N ARG A 7 10.68 -11.14 16.17
CA ARG A 7 11.89 -11.75 16.71
C ARG A 7 12.28 -13.01 15.97
N PHE A 8 11.30 -13.86 15.63
CA PHE A 8 11.58 -15.15 15.02
C PHE A 8 11.67 -15.08 13.50
N PHE A 9 10.77 -14.34 12.87
CA PHE A 9 10.65 -14.39 11.42
C PHE A 9 11.34 -13.24 10.72
N PHE A 10 11.47 -12.10 11.38
CA PHE A 10 12.04 -10.93 10.73
C PHE A 10 13.49 -11.14 10.32
N LYS A 11 14.29 -11.77 11.16
CA LYS A 11 15.69 -12.05 10.83
C LYS A 11 15.84 -12.98 9.64
N GLU A 12 14.89 -13.89 9.44
CA GLU A 12 14.89 -14.83 8.34
C GLU A 12 14.15 -14.29 7.12
N MET A 13 13.27 -13.32 7.33
CA MET A 13 12.36 -12.79 6.33
C MET A 13 12.63 -11.33 6.01
N LEU A 14 13.88 -10.89 6.15
CA LEU A 14 14.26 -9.54 5.75
C LEU A 14 13.90 -9.32 4.27
N PRO A 15 13.39 -8.12 3.93
CA PRO A 15 13.05 -7.83 2.54
C PRO A 15 14.26 -8.01 1.64
N ASN A 16 14.09 -8.84 0.62
CA ASN A 16 15.11 -9.05 -0.38
C ASN A 16 14.48 -8.99 -1.77
N PRO A 17 14.29 -7.79 -2.31
CA PRO A 17 13.65 -7.63 -3.62
C PRO A 17 14.37 -8.36 -4.75
N ASP A 18 15.68 -8.64 -4.59
CA ASP A 18 16.46 -9.32 -5.62
C ASP A 18 15.96 -10.74 -5.90
N VAL A 19 15.31 -11.37 -4.93
CA VAL A 19 14.67 -12.68 -5.11
C VAL A 19 13.58 -12.61 -6.18
N LEU A 20 13.00 -11.43 -6.38
CA LEU A 20 11.91 -11.18 -7.32
C LEU A 20 12.40 -10.49 -8.60
N ALA A 21 13.72 -10.43 -8.83
CA ALA A 21 14.29 -9.66 -9.94
C ALA A 21 13.78 -10.10 -11.31
N ASP A 22 13.42 -11.37 -11.45
CA ASP A 22 12.92 -11.93 -12.70
C ASP A 22 11.39 -11.94 -12.80
N VAL A 23 10.70 -11.39 -11.80
CA VAL A 23 9.24 -11.41 -11.74
C VAL A 23 8.67 -10.10 -12.26
N SER A 24 7.81 -10.18 -13.27
CA SER A 24 7.08 -9.02 -13.74
C SER A 24 5.63 -9.40 -14.03
N VAL A 25 4.74 -8.42 -13.86
CA VAL A 25 3.32 -8.56 -14.18
C VAL A 25 2.98 -7.48 -15.19
N LYS A 26 2.60 -7.88 -16.40
CA LYS A 26 2.32 -6.95 -17.51
C LYS A 26 3.43 -5.91 -17.71
N GLY A 27 4.68 -6.35 -17.60
CA GLY A 27 5.83 -5.49 -17.76
C GLY A 27 6.23 -4.68 -16.52
N LEU A 28 5.48 -4.78 -15.45
CA LEU A 28 5.80 -4.12 -14.19
C LEU A 28 6.74 -4.99 -13.36
N SER A 29 7.89 -4.43 -12.97
CA SER A 29 8.83 -5.13 -12.09
C SER A 29 8.29 -5.19 -10.66
N VAL A 30 8.05 -6.40 -10.17
CA VAL A 30 7.57 -6.60 -8.80
C VAL A 30 8.65 -6.21 -7.79
N SER A 31 9.90 -6.45 -8.11
CA SER A 31 11.03 -6.03 -7.27
C SER A 31 11.05 -4.51 -7.07
N ASN A 32 10.85 -3.75 -8.15
CA ASN A 32 10.79 -2.28 -8.05
C ASN A 32 9.59 -1.83 -7.23
N LEU A 33 8.46 -2.47 -7.44
CA LEU A 33 7.24 -2.15 -6.69
C LEU A 33 7.48 -2.33 -5.19
N LEU A 34 8.01 -3.47 -4.80
CA LEU A 34 8.30 -3.77 -3.40
C LEU A 34 9.32 -2.79 -2.82
N THR A 35 10.36 -2.47 -3.58
CA THR A 35 11.40 -1.55 -3.14
C THR A 35 10.83 -0.16 -2.86
N HIS A 36 9.98 0.35 -3.76
CA HIS A 36 9.38 1.67 -3.59
C HIS A 36 8.45 1.72 -2.38
N MET A 37 7.63 0.68 -2.21
CA MET A 37 6.75 0.63 -1.04
C MET A 37 7.56 0.59 0.26
N ASN A 38 8.61 -0.23 0.30
CA ASN A 38 9.41 -0.37 1.51
C ASN A 38 10.21 0.88 1.86
N LYS A 39 10.66 1.64 0.87
CA LYS A 39 11.30 2.93 1.14
C LYS A 39 10.34 3.88 1.84
N ARG A 40 9.08 3.91 1.39
CA ARG A 40 8.07 4.76 2.00
C ARG A 40 7.72 4.31 3.40
N ILE A 41 7.57 3.01 3.61
CA ILE A 41 7.29 2.45 4.93
C ILE A 41 8.44 2.76 5.90
N ALA A 42 9.67 2.62 5.45
CA ALA A 42 10.82 2.90 6.31
C ALA A 42 10.86 4.36 6.78
N VAL A 43 10.42 5.28 5.93
CA VAL A 43 10.35 6.70 6.29
C VAL A 43 9.16 6.99 7.20
N LEU A 44 8.01 6.39 6.93
CA LEU A 44 6.78 6.68 7.68
C LEU A 44 6.68 5.93 8.99
N TYR A 45 7.35 4.81 9.10
CA TYR A 45 7.30 3.98 10.30
C TYR A 45 8.71 3.59 10.72
N ASP A 46 9.22 2.44 10.25
CA ASP A 46 10.58 2.00 10.49
C ASP A 46 10.96 0.89 9.51
N ARG A 47 12.24 0.50 9.57
CA ARG A 47 12.76 -0.56 8.70
C ARG A 47 12.24 -1.94 9.07
N GLU A 48 11.81 -2.13 10.30
CA GLU A 48 11.35 -3.42 10.78
C GLU A 48 9.95 -3.76 10.29
N HIS A 49 9.22 -2.76 9.81
CA HIS A 49 7.86 -2.94 9.33
C HIS A 49 7.77 -2.96 7.81
N THR A 50 8.90 -3.13 7.12
CA THR A 50 8.89 -3.26 5.68
C THR A 50 8.28 -4.60 5.27
N ILE A 51 7.75 -4.64 4.04
CA ILE A 51 7.07 -5.81 3.51
C ILE A 51 8.10 -6.81 2.99
N GLY A 52 7.99 -8.06 3.43
CA GLY A 52 8.88 -9.12 2.97
C GLY A 52 8.56 -9.59 1.55
N HIS A 53 9.59 -10.06 0.86
CA HIS A 53 9.44 -10.60 -0.50
C HIS A 53 8.55 -11.84 -0.54
N ALA A 54 8.43 -12.56 0.55
CA ALA A 54 7.70 -13.82 0.61
C ALA A 54 6.24 -13.68 0.17
N TYR A 55 5.63 -12.52 0.44
CA TYR A 55 4.24 -12.29 0.03
C TYR A 55 4.07 -12.34 -1.48
N PHE A 56 5.11 -12.03 -2.23
CA PHE A 56 5.06 -11.94 -3.69
C PHE A 56 5.59 -13.18 -4.41
N MET A 57 6.08 -14.16 -3.65
CA MET A 57 6.63 -15.38 -4.24
C MET A 57 5.65 -16.15 -5.12
N PRO A 58 4.33 -16.17 -4.82
CA PRO A 58 3.39 -16.84 -5.72
C PRO A 58 3.39 -16.32 -7.14
N LEU A 59 3.84 -15.07 -7.34
CA LEU A 59 3.93 -14.46 -8.68
C LEU A 59 5.00 -15.13 -9.54
N LYS A 60 5.94 -15.84 -8.95
CA LYS A 60 6.96 -16.57 -9.73
C LYS A 60 6.32 -17.66 -10.60
N LYS A 61 5.26 -18.30 -10.09
CA LYS A 61 4.55 -19.33 -10.83
C LYS A 61 3.36 -18.79 -11.61
N ASN A 62 2.77 -17.70 -11.12
CA ASN A 62 1.55 -17.14 -11.70
C ASN A 62 1.65 -15.62 -11.74
N PRO A 63 2.42 -15.06 -12.69
CA PRO A 63 2.64 -13.61 -12.75
C PRO A 63 1.49 -12.88 -13.44
N THR A 64 0.31 -12.95 -12.85
CA THR A 64 -0.90 -12.33 -13.40
C THR A 64 -1.38 -11.19 -12.53
N ILE A 65 -2.13 -10.25 -13.17
CA ILE A 65 -2.73 -9.16 -12.42
C ILE A 65 -3.72 -9.68 -11.37
N LYS A 66 -4.41 -10.77 -11.68
CA LYS A 66 -5.34 -11.40 -10.74
C LYS A 66 -4.61 -11.88 -9.48
N LYS A 67 -3.46 -12.54 -9.65
CA LYS A 67 -2.67 -12.99 -8.51
C LYS A 67 -2.11 -11.83 -7.72
N LEU A 68 -1.65 -10.78 -8.39
CA LEU A 68 -1.16 -9.58 -7.74
C LEU A 68 -2.28 -8.92 -6.92
N ALA A 69 -3.48 -8.83 -7.48
CA ALA A 69 -4.63 -8.28 -6.76
C ALA A 69 -4.96 -9.11 -5.52
N GLU A 70 -4.91 -10.43 -5.61
CA GLU A 70 -5.13 -11.30 -4.46
C GLU A 70 -4.12 -11.06 -3.35
N ILE A 71 -2.84 -10.92 -3.71
CA ILE A 71 -1.78 -10.66 -2.73
C ILE A 71 -2.03 -9.33 -2.03
N PHE A 72 -2.35 -8.29 -2.79
CA PHE A 72 -2.60 -6.98 -2.20
C PHE A 72 -3.82 -6.96 -1.31
N THR A 73 -4.94 -7.50 -1.78
CA THR A 73 -6.18 -7.46 -1.00
C THR A 73 -6.15 -8.37 0.22
N ASN A 74 -5.51 -9.52 0.10
CA ASN A 74 -5.52 -10.51 1.17
C ASN A 74 -4.34 -10.37 2.15
N ASN A 75 -3.23 -9.78 1.73
CA ASN A 75 -2.03 -9.73 2.54
C ASN A 75 -1.52 -8.31 2.77
N ILE A 76 -1.34 -7.52 1.71
CA ILE A 76 -0.67 -6.23 1.83
C ILE A 76 -1.57 -5.20 2.49
N ILE A 77 -2.83 -5.09 2.06
CA ILE A 77 -3.77 -4.15 2.67
C ILE A 77 -3.98 -4.45 4.15
N PRO A 78 -4.28 -5.71 4.56
CA PRO A 78 -4.40 -6.01 5.98
C PRO A 78 -3.14 -5.72 6.78
N LEU A 79 -1.98 -5.95 6.19
CA LEU A 79 -0.70 -5.69 6.84
C LEU A 79 -0.50 -4.19 7.09
N LEU A 80 -0.80 -3.36 6.09
CA LEU A 80 -0.69 -1.91 6.23
C LEU A 80 -1.72 -1.35 7.20
N GLN A 81 -2.93 -1.91 7.22
CA GLN A 81 -3.95 -1.54 8.18
C GLN A 81 -3.47 -1.80 9.61
N GLU A 82 -2.81 -2.93 9.83
CA GLU A 82 -2.25 -3.27 11.12
C GLU A 82 -1.09 -2.35 11.49
N TYR A 83 -0.16 -2.13 10.57
CA TYR A 83 1.03 -1.31 10.84
C TYR A 83 0.69 0.13 11.19
N PHE A 84 -0.29 0.69 10.51
CA PHE A 84 -0.63 2.11 10.66
C PHE A 84 -1.94 2.33 11.42
N TYR A 85 -2.44 1.30 12.09
CA TYR A 85 -3.65 1.39 12.91
C TYR A 85 -4.82 2.02 12.14
N GLU A 86 -4.99 1.59 10.89
CA GLU A 86 -6.00 2.09 9.97
C GLU A 86 -5.92 3.59 9.68
N ASP A 87 -4.72 4.16 9.83
CA ASP A 87 -4.46 5.52 9.38
C ASP A 87 -4.33 5.52 7.86
N TYR A 88 -5.45 5.73 7.17
CA TYR A 88 -5.50 5.67 5.71
C TYR A 88 -4.75 6.79 5.03
N GLU A 89 -4.49 7.89 5.71
CA GLU A 89 -3.64 8.94 5.17
C GLU A 89 -2.23 8.43 4.92
N LYS A 90 -1.68 7.67 5.88
CA LYS A 90 -0.36 7.07 5.72
C LYS A 90 -0.36 5.94 4.70
N ILE A 91 -1.40 5.10 4.69
CA ILE A 91 -1.52 4.03 3.70
C ILE A 91 -1.60 4.63 2.30
N ARG A 92 -2.30 5.74 2.14
CA ARG A 92 -2.39 6.46 0.87
C ARG A 92 -1.02 6.99 0.43
N LEU A 93 -0.19 7.44 1.35
CA LEU A 93 1.16 7.89 1.02
C LEU A 93 2.02 6.76 0.49
N ILE A 94 1.77 5.53 0.92
CA ILE A 94 2.51 4.36 0.44
C ILE A 94 2.00 3.88 -0.91
N LEU A 95 0.68 3.76 -1.07
CA LEU A 95 0.07 3.14 -2.23
C LEU A 95 -0.38 4.12 -3.30
N GLY A 96 -0.68 5.36 -2.92
CA GLY A 96 -1.12 6.38 -3.86
C GLY A 96 -2.63 6.53 -3.95
N ASN A 97 -3.03 7.53 -4.73
CA ASN A 97 -4.42 7.97 -4.84
C ASN A 97 -5.33 6.99 -5.57
N LYS A 98 -4.75 6.12 -6.38
CA LYS A 98 -5.55 5.17 -7.15
C LYS A 98 -6.11 4.06 -6.28
N PHE A 99 -5.37 3.69 -5.24
CA PHE A 99 -5.79 2.63 -4.31
C PHE A 99 -6.61 3.16 -3.15
N ILE A 100 -6.34 4.36 -2.71
CA ILE A 100 -7.03 4.97 -1.57
C ILE A 100 -7.68 6.26 -2.06
N ALA A 101 -8.99 6.24 -2.19
CA ALA A 101 -9.76 7.40 -2.59
C ALA A 101 -9.99 8.31 -1.41
N VAL A 102 -9.94 9.61 -1.66
CA VAL A 102 -10.20 10.62 -0.63
C VAL A 102 -11.52 11.28 -0.94
N ASN A 103 -12.43 11.25 0.03
CA ASN A 103 -13.72 11.93 -0.06
C ASN A 103 -13.73 13.08 0.93
N THR A 104 -13.89 14.29 0.41
CA THR A 104 -14.01 15.49 1.24
C THR A 104 -15.48 15.73 1.54
N VAL A 105 -15.81 15.92 2.80
CA VAL A 105 -17.17 16.16 3.25
C VAL A 105 -17.28 17.58 3.79
N ASN A 106 -18.21 18.35 3.24
CA ASN A 106 -18.55 19.65 3.78
C ASN A 106 -19.63 19.45 4.84
N SER A 107 -19.35 19.84 6.08
CA SER A 107 -20.26 19.61 7.18
C SER A 107 -21.57 20.38 7.03
N ASN A 108 -21.54 21.56 6.45
CA ASN A 108 -22.75 22.36 6.21
C ASN A 108 -23.67 21.67 5.18
N ASP A 109 -23.10 21.10 4.15
CA ASP A 109 -23.87 20.37 3.13
C ASP A 109 -24.51 19.12 3.72
N LEU A 110 -23.76 18.43 4.59
CA LEU A 110 -24.21 17.16 5.14
C LEU A 110 -25.32 17.36 6.18
N PHE A 111 -25.18 18.36 7.06
CA PHE A 111 -26.13 18.55 8.17
C PHE A 111 -27.16 19.63 7.90
N GLY A 112 -26.97 20.46 6.86
CA GLY A 112 -27.91 21.50 6.49
C GLY A 112 -28.08 22.58 7.51
N GLN A 113 -27.10 22.81 8.38
CA GLN A 113 -27.16 23.82 9.45
C GLN A 113 -25.92 24.69 9.41
N GLU A 114 -26.13 25.98 9.34
CA GLU A 114 -25.03 26.94 9.29
C GLU A 114 -24.29 27.07 10.65
N ASP A 115 -24.96 26.66 11.72
CA ASP A 115 -24.43 26.79 13.07
C ASP A 115 -23.64 25.58 13.56
N VAL A 116 -23.44 24.57 12.71
CA VAL A 116 -22.67 23.40 13.09
C VAL A 116 -21.19 23.74 13.01
N ASP A 117 -20.58 23.88 14.17
CA ASP A 117 -19.16 24.18 14.28
C ASP A 117 -18.33 22.91 14.16
N LEU A 118 -18.35 22.31 12.97
CA LEU A 118 -17.59 21.12 12.66
C LEU A 118 -16.68 21.43 11.48
N ASP A 119 -15.43 21.00 11.59
CA ASP A 119 -14.50 21.09 10.49
C ASP A 119 -14.96 20.20 9.33
N ASP A 120 -14.64 20.63 8.11
CA ASP A 120 -14.85 19.79 6.94
C ASP A 120 -14.01 18.52 7.09
N GLY A 121 -14.63 17.38 6.90
CA GLY A 121 -14.00 16.09 7.09
C GLY A 121 -13.42 15.51 5.82
N CYS A 122 -12.38 14.71 5.99
CA CYS A 122 -11.90 13.82 4.95
C CYS A 122 -12.21 12.39 5.35
N SER A 123 -12.76 11.62 4.44
CA SER A 123 -12.87 10.18 4.61
C SER A 123 -12.05 9.49 3.54
N TYR A 124 -11.57 8.31 3.87
CA TYR A 124 -10.75 7.51 2.96
C TYR A 124 -11.44 6.20 2.69
N GLU A 125 -11.33 5.75 1.46
CA GLU A 125 -11.96 4.52 1.03
C GLU A 125 -10.99 3.73 0.16
N ILE A 126 -10.93 2.41 0.39
CA ILE A 126 -10.13 1.54 -0.46
C ILE A 126 -10.85 1.34 -1.77
N ASN A 127 -10.17 1.64 -2.87
CA ASN A 127 -10.71 1.43 -4.21
C ASN A 127 -10.30 0.06 -4.72
N TYR A 128 -11.15 -0.94 -4.48
CA TYR A 128 -10.83 -2.31 -4.83
C TYR A 128 -10.70 -2.55 -6.33
N ALA A 129 -11.37 -1.75 -7.16
CA ALA A 129 -11.26 -1.86 -8.61
C ALA A 129 -9.83 -1.56 -9.10
N ALA A 130 -9.09 -0.74 -8.36
CA ALA A 130 -7.73 -0.39 -8.73
C ALA A 130 -6.78 -1.59 -8.71
N PHE A 131 -7.07 -2.60 -7.92
CA PHE A 131 -6.18 -3.77 -7.81
C PHE A 131 -6.18 -4.63 -9.06
N ASP A 132 -7.18 -4.50 -9.90
CA ASP A 132 -7.26 -5.23 -11.17
C ASP A 132 -6.66 -4.48 -12.35
N ASP A 133 -6.16 -3.27 -12.12
CA ASP A 133 -5.60 -2.40 -13.15
C ASP A 133 -4.10 -2.20 -12.90
N ILE A 134 -3.29 -2.68 -13.85
CA ILE A 134 -1.83 -2.57 -13.71
C ILE A 134 -1.35 -1.11 -13.63
N GLU A 135 -2.09 -0.18 -14.22
CA GLU A 135 -1.71 1.23 -14.16
C GLU A 135 -1.78 1.79 -12.75
N SER A 136 -2.65 1.22 -11.91
CA SER A 136 -2.70 1.60 -10.50
C SER A 136 -1.38 1.29 -9.80
N TYR A 137 -0.82 0.11 -10.07
CA TYR A 137 0.47 -0.28 -9.50
C TYR A 137 1.62 0.53 -10.07
N ARG A 138 1.56 0.85 -11.35
CA ARG A 138 2.57 1.71 -11.97
C ARG A 138 2.60 3.09 -11.36
N SER A 139 1.46 3.58 -10.89
CA SER A 139 1.40 4.87 -10.23
C SER A 139 2.23 4.93 -8.96
N ILE A 140 2.46 3.80 -8.30
CA ILE A 140 3.34 3.75 -7.13
C ILE A 140 4.77 4.08 -7.53
N LEU A 141 5.20 3.62 -8.71
CA LEU A 141 6.54 3.84 -9.23
C LEU A 141 6.72 5.23 -9.86
N ASN A 142 5.63 5.82 -10.31
CA ASN A 142 5.65 7.07 -11.07
C ASN A 142 5.47 8.31 -10.21
N VAL A 143 5.75 8.21 -8.92
CA VAL A 143 5.79 9.40 -8.08
C VAL A 143 6.89 10.31 -8.64
N LYS A 144 6.49 11.48 -9.03
CA LYS A 144 7.37 12.42 -9.70
C LYS A 144 8.56 12.78 -8.84
N GLU A 145 9.71 12.32 -9.27
CA GLU A 145 10.98 12.72 -8.68
C GLU A 145 11.31 14.19 -8.99
N ASN A 146 10.49 14.80 -9.81
CA ASN A 146 10.75 16.13 -10.34
C ASN A 146 9.93 17.23 -9.70
N GLU A 147 9.28 16.97 -8.62
CA GLU A 147 8.65 18.00 -7.79
C GLU A 147 9.59 18.43 -6.67
N VAL A 148 10.82 18.61 -7.04
CA VAL A 148 11.82 19.13 -6.12
C VAL A 148 11.91 20.63 -6.31
#